data_2a575fa68880a37b59ea303d146388a9
#
_entry.id   2a575fa68880a37b59ea303d146388a9
#
_cell.length_a   1.000
_cell.length_b   1.000
_cell.length_c   1.000
_cell.angle_alpha   90.00
_cell.angle_beta   90.00
_cell.angle_gamma   90.00
#
_symmetry.space_group_name_H-M   'P 1'
#
loop_
_entity.id
_entity.type
_entity.pdbx_description
1 polymer ?
#
loop_
_entity_poly.entity_id
_entity_poly.type
_entity_poly.pdbx_seq_one_letter_code
_entity_poly.pdbx_strand_id
1 'polypeptide(L)'
;MVVNRAEFTDPFEFDDGALITLGLSATHTSTFVGKTVVEAAGIFPETHFFPISIKRGDKTIIPRGDTVFHSGDHIVFMTEPRGEEELLKLSGQNNGEIKNVMILGGGRVGKKVAEDLSAENINVKLVESNKHRAEVLAEDLSDCLIIYGDGTNSELLEEENLGQMDAFIAVTGDSETNIMSSLIAKSKGISKTIALVDNLDYYKLT
;
A
#
# COMPACT_ATOMS: atom_id res chain seq x y z
N MET A 1 -2.11 10.02 2.77
CA MET A 1 -1.05 10.05 1.75
C MET A 1 -0.32 8.70 1.57
N VAL A 2 0.09 7.99 2.63
CA VAL A 2 0.75 6.66 2.52
C VAL A 2 -0.17 5.56 1.97
N VAL A 3 -1.44 5.55 2.34
CA VAL A 3 -2.39 4.50 1.94
C VAL A 3 -2.72 4.57 0.44
N ASN A 4 -2.78 5.76 -0.15
CA ASN A 4 -3.01 5.91 -1.59
C ASN A 4 -1.79 5.52 -2.43
N ARG A 5 -0.59 5.54 -1.85
CA ARG A 5 0.67 5.14 -2.49
C ARG A 5 1.11 3.71 -2.15
N ALA A 6 0.33 2.95 -1.39
CA ALA A 6 0.70 1.60 -0.95
C ALA A 6 0.90 0.57 -2.09
N GLU A 7 0.55 0.92 -3.32
CA GLU A 7 0.78 0.09 -4.51
C GLU A 7 2.11 0.35 -5.17
N PHE A 8 2.72 1.47 -4.84
CA PHE A 8 4.04 1.81 -5.34
C PHE A 8 5.09 1.43 -4.31
N THR A 9 6.15 0.83 -4.80
CA THR A 9 7.39 0.64 -4.05
C THR A 9 8.40 1.71 -4.47
N ASP A 10 9.51 1.80 -3.75
CA ASP A 10 10.63 2.68 -4.09
C ASP A 10 10.27 4.17 -4.31
N PRO A 11 9.39 4.78 -3.48
CA PRO A 11 9.09 6.19 -3.62
C PRO A 11 10.33 7.02 -3.23
N PHE A 12 10.78 7.84 -4.15
CA PHE A 12 11.84 8.81 -3.90
C PHE A 12 11.48 10.14 -4.57
N GLU A 13 11.69 11.24 -3.86
CA GLU A 13 11.37 12.58 -4.34
C GLU A 13 12.66 13.33 -4.71
N PHE A 14 12.64 13.97 -5.87
CA PHE A 14 13.69 14.83 -6.37
C PHE A 14 13.18 16.27 -6.49
N ASP A 15 14.08 17.23 -6.31
CA ASP A 15 13.83 18.64 -6.54
C ASP A 15 12.55 19.13 -5.85
N ASP A 16 12.51 18.96 -4.52
CA ASP A 16 11.37 19.32 -3.66
C ASP A 16 10.01 18.74 -4.13
N GLY A 17 10.04 17.53 -4.71
CA GLY A 17 8.86 16.82 -5.17
C GLY A 17 8.41 17.14 -6.60
N ALA A 18 9.23 17.88 -7.38
CA ALA A 18 8.94 18.14 -8.79
C ALA A 18 8.96 16.86 -9.63
N LEU A 19 9.82 15.90 -9.27
CA LEU A 19 9.87 14.57 -9.84
C LEU A 19 9.87 13.52 -8.72
N ILE A 20 9.18 12.43 -8.98
CA ILE A 20 9.10 11.29 -8.05
C ILE A 20 9.43 9.99 -8.79
N THR A 21 10.02 9.03 -8.08
CA THR A 21 10.10 7.65 -8.58
C THR A 21 9.04 6.80 -7.90
N LEU A 22 8.46 5.89 -8.67
CA LEU A 22 7.44 4.95 -8.23
C LEU A 22 7.73 3.58 -8.82
N GLY A 23 7.90 2.57 -7.97
CA GLY A 23 8.02 1.17 -8.40
C GLY A 23 6.65 0.53 -8.54
N LEU A 24 6.44 -0.20 -9.62
CA LEU A 24 5.21 -0.89 -9.95
C LEU A 24 5.49 -2.32 -10.37
N SER A 25 4.76 -3.28 -9.81
CA SER A 25 4.82 -4.68 -10.24
C SER A 25 3.83 -4.92 -11.39
N ALA A 26 4.37 -5.32 -12.56
CA ALA A 26 3.57 -5.66 -13.73
C ALA A 26 2.83 -6.98 -13.52
N THR A 27 1.53 -6.97 -13.68
CA THR A 27 0.66 -8.15 -13.66
C THR A 27 0.15 -8.46 -15.07
N HIS A 28 -0.45 -9.62 -15.28
CA HIS A 28 -1.09 -9.95 -16.57
C HIS A 28 -2.27 -9.04 -16.93
N THR A 29 -2.79 -8.28 -15.97
CA THR A 29 -3.83 -7.26 -16.20
C THR A 29 -3.26 -5.89 -16.55
N SER A 30 -1.95 -5.68 -16.38
CA SER A 30 -1.32 -4.40 -16.72
C SER A 30 -1.36 -4.15 -18.22
N THR A 31 -1.85 -2.98 -18.62
CA THR A 31 -2.15 -2.64 -20.03
C THR A 31 -0.91 -2.54 -20.91
N PHE A 32 0.26 -2.37 -20.30
CA PHE A 32 1.56 -2.27 -21.00
C PHE A 32 2.28 -3.63 -21.14
N VAL A 33 1.84 -4.69 -20.47
CA VAL A 33 2.47 -6.01 -20.59
C VAL A 33 2.34 -6.54 -22.01
N GLY A 34 3.44 -7.10 -22.55
CA GLY A 34 3.56 -7.56 -23.91
C GLY A 34 3.87 -6.47 -24.94
N LYS A 35 3.95 -5.20 -24.53
CA LYS A 35 4.30 -4.06 -25.38
C LYS A 35 5.73 -3.62 -25.15
N THR A 36 6.33 -3.01 -26.17
CA THR A 36 7.57 -2.26 -26.02
C THR A 36 7.35 -0.94 -25.28
N VAL A 37 8.43 -0.34 -24.75
CA VAL A 37 8.37 0.98 -24.11
C VAL A 37 7.77 2.02 -25.06
N VAL A 38 8.14 2.01 -26.34
CA VAL A 38 7.60 2.95 -27.36
C VAL A 38 6.10 2.70 -27.59
N GLU A 39 5.66 1.46 -27.73
CA GLU A 39 4.26 1.13 -27.90
C GLU A 39 3.43 1.50 -26.66
N ALA A 40 3.95 1.26 -25.46
CA ALA A 40 3.31 1.66 -24.22
C ALA A 40 3.17 3.19 -24.10
N ALA A 41 4.22 3.94 -24.45
CA ALA A 41 4.18 5.40 -24.50
C ALA A 41 3.16 5.93 -25.53
N GLY A 42 2.95 5.22 -26.64
CA GLY A 42 1.95 5.59 -27.66
C GLY A 42 0.49 5.44 -27.22
N ILE A 43 0.22 4.64 -26.18
CA ILE A 43 -1.13 4.50 -25.59
C ILE A 43 -1.51 5.76 -24.81
N PHE A 44 -0.52 6.47 -24.28
CA PHE A 44 -0.69 7.65 -23.45
C PHE A 44 0.18 8.80 -24.02
N PRO A 45 -0.28 9.49 -25.04
CA PRO A 45 0.51 10.51 -25.76
C PRO A 45 0.90 11.73 -24.89
N GLU A 46 0.21 11.94 -23.77
CA GLU A 46 0.53 12.98 -22.78
C GLU A 46 1.17 12.38 -21.51
N THR A 47 2.02 11.35 -21.70
CA THR A 47 2.64 10.67 -20.55
C THR A 47 3.61 11.58 -19.80
N HIS A 48 3.37 11.67 -18.50
CA HIS A 48 4.22 12.39 -17.57
C HIS A 48 5.15 11.45 -16.78
N PHE A 49 5.38 10.24 -17.31
CA PHE A 49 6.22 9.22 -16.69
C PHE A 49 7.04 8.45 -17.71
N PHE A 50 8.19 7.93 -17.29
CA PHE A 50 9.00 7.03 -18.10
C PHE A 50 9.70 5.97 -17.24
N PRO A 51 9.87 4.74 -17.73
CA PRO A 51 10.54 3.68 -17.01
C PRO A 51 12.05 3.94 -16.95
N ILE A 52 12.63 3.85 -15.76
CA ILE A 52 14.08 4.05 -15.54
C ILE A 52 14.82 2.75 -15.24
N SER A 53 14.15 1.76 -14.66
CA SER A 53 14.70 0.43 -14.45
C SER A 53 13.63 -0.63 -14.43
N ILE A 54 14.00 -1.87 -14.82
CA ILE A 54 13.14 -3.06 -14.76
C ILE A 54 13.92 -4.15 -14.04
N LYS A 55 13.38 -4.65 -12.93
CA LYS A 55 13.87 -5.85 -12.28
C LYS A 55 13.04 -7.04 -12.78
N ARG A 56 13.71 -7.99 -13.47
CA ARG A 56 13.14 -9.23 -13.99
C ARG A 56 13.86 -10.42 -13.39
N GLY A 57 13.26 -11.06 -12.40
CA GLY A 57 13.96 -12.03 -11.56
C GLY A 57 15.18 -11.36 -10.88
N ASP A 58 16.36 -11.93 -11.06
CA ASP A 58 17.62 -11.41 -10.49
C ASP A 58 18.33 -10.38 -11.38
N LYS A 59 17.75 -10.00 -12.52
CA LYS A 59 18.38 -9.08 -13.47
C LYS A 59 17.75 -7.70 -13.41
N THR A 60 18.60 -6.68 -13.38
CA THR A 60 18.20 -5.29 -13.58
C THR A 60 18.47 -4.90 -15.04
N ILE A 61 17.45 -4.38 -15.70
CA ILE A 61 17.47 -3.95 -17.10
C ILE A 61 17.24 -2.43 -17.11
N ILE A 62 18.09 -1.71 -17.82
CA ILE A 62 17.82 -0.31 -18.16
C ILE A 62 16.98 -0.31 -19.43
N PRO A 63 15.71 0.11 -19.35
CA PRO A 63 14.79 0.00 -20.49
C PRO A 63 15.20 0.93 -21.64
N ARG A 64 14.97 0.45 -22.84
CA ARG A 64 15.12 1.20 -24.09
C ARG A 64 13.79 1.14 -24.84
N GLY A 65 13.65 1.91 -25.90
CA GLY A 65 12.40 1.98 -26.67
C GLY A 65 11.88 0.63 -27.16
N ASP A 66 12.77 -0.33 -27.45
CA ASP A 66 12.48 -1.68 -27.92
C ASP A 66 12.33 -2.72 -26.79
N THR A 67 12.52 -2.31 -25.53
CA THR A 67 12.39 -3.22 -24.38
C THR A 67 10.92 -3.57 -24.18
N VAL A 68 10.61 -4.87 -24.14
CA VAL A 68 9.26 -5.39 -23.92
C VAL A 68 9.02 -5.59 -22.43
N PHE A 69 7.87 -5.13 -21.92
CA PHE A 69 7.41 -5.36 -20.55
C PHE A 69 6.81 -6.76 -20.42
N HIS A 70 7.18 -7.47 -19.36
CA HIS A 70 6.65 -8.80 -19.07
C HIS A 70 5.86 -8.81 -17.75
N SER A 71 4.89 -9.70 -17.64
CA SER A 71 4.27 -9.97 -16.34
C SER A 71 5.32 -10.49 -15.36
N GLY A 72 5.27 -9.99 -14.12
CA GLY A 72 6.27 -10.26 -13.09
C GLY A 72 7.48 -9.30 -13.09
N ASP A 73 7.56 -8.38 -14.05
CA ASP A 73 8.55 -7.30 -13.99
C ASP A 73 8.22 -6.35 -12.83
N HIS A 74 9.22 -5.95 -12.09
CA HIS A 74 9.15 -4.82 -11.19
C HIS A 74 9.79 -3.61 -11.87
N ILE A 75 9.00 -2.59 -12.16
CA ILE A 75 9.40 -1.46 -12.98
C ILE A 75 9.42 -0.20 -12.12
N VAL A 76 10.54 0.50 -12.09
CA VAL A 76 10.63 1.83 -11.48
C VAL A 76 10.42 2.87 -12.57
N PHE A 77 9.40 3.68 -12.38
CA PHE A 77 9.07 4.82 -13.21
C PHE A 77 9.55 6.11 -12.56
N MET A 78 9.98 7.07 -13.35
CA MET A 78 10.12 8.46 -12.94
C MET A 78 8.93 9.24 -13.52
N THR A 79 8.32 10.08 -12.69
CA THR A 79 7.10 10.82 -13.06
C THR A 79 7.02 12.17 -12.35
N GLU A 80 6.22 13.06 -12.89
CA GLU A 80 5.71 14.21 -12.16
C GLU A 80 4.57 13.75 -11.23
N PRO A 81 4.24 14.48 -10.15
CA PRO A 81 3.18 14.08 -9.22
C PRO A 81 1.83 13.76 -9.89
N ARG A 82 1.49 14.47 -10.98
CA ARG A 82 0.27 14.22 -11.77
C ARG A 82 0.27 12.90 -12.55
N GLY A 83 1.43 12.34 -12.86
CA GLY A 83 1.54 11.06 -13.56
C GLY A 83 1.31 9.83 -12.65
N GLU A 84 1.20 10.02 -11.34
CA GLU A 84 0.92 8.94 -10.38
C GLU A 84 -0.42 8.25 -10.68
N GLU A 85 -1.49 9.02 -10.91
CA GLU A 85 -2.80 8.46 -11.24
C GLU A 85 -2.81 7.71 -12.58
N GLU A 86 -2.03 8.20 -13.55
CA GLU A 86 -1.91 7.55 -14.85
C GLU A 86 -1.20 6.20 -14.73
N LEU A 87 -0.13 6.14 -13.94
CA LEU A 87 0.58 4.89 -13.64
C LEU A 87 -0.32 3.88 -12.94
N LEU A 88 -1.15 4.32 -12.01
CA LEU A 88 -2.14 3.46 -11.34
C LEU A 88 -3.14 2.87 -12.33
N LYS A 89 -3.67 3.67 -13.25
CA LYS A 89 -4.59 3.18 -14.30
C LYS A 89 -3.90 2.17 -15.21
N LEU A 90 -2.62 2.36 -15.50
CA LEU A 90 -1.81 1.47 -16.34
C LEU A 90 -1.51 0.12 -15.67
N SER A 91 -1.41 0.10 -14.35
CA SER A 91 -1.12 -1.11 -13.61
C SER A 91 -2.16 -2.21 -13.83
N GLY A 92 -3.37 -1.83 -14.28
CA GLY A 92 -4.50 -2.75 -14.41
C GLY A 92 -5.00 -3.23 -13.04
N GLN A 93 -4.46 -2.67 -11.97
CA GLN A 93 -4.99 -2.87 -10.65
C GLN A 93 -6.20 -1.95 -10.52
N ASN A 94 -7.35 -2.56 -10.36
CA ASN A 94 -8.59 -1.83 -10.11
C ASN A 94 -8.48 -1.31 -8.67
N ASN A 95 -7.87 -0.13 -8.51
CA ASN A 95 -7.85 0.56 -7.25
C ASN A 95 -9.27 0.97 -6.91
N GLY A 96 -10.01 0.09 -6.30
CA GLY A 96 -11.19 0.51 -5.57
C GLY A 96 -10.77 1.64 -4.65
N GLU A 97 -11.52 2.74 -4.66
CA GLU A 97 -11.37 3.82 -3.69
C GLU A 97 -11.27 3.20 -2.29
N ILE A 98 -10.19 3.50 -1.55
CA ILE A 98 -10.07 3.00 -0.18
C ILE A 98 -11.08 3.74 0.66
N LYS A 99 -12.06 2.99 1.16
CA LYS A 99 -13.15 3.52 1.99
C LYS A 99 -13.12 2.95 3.40
N ASN A 100 -12.60 1.74 3.56
CA ASN A 100 -12.66 1.01 4.82
C ASN A 100 -11.25 0.51 5.18
N VAL A 101 -10.72 0.96 6.29
CA VAL A 101 -9.38 0.59 6.77
C VAL A 101 -9.45 0.02 8.17
N MET A 102 -8.78 -1.10 8.39
CA MET A 102 -8.58 -1.63 9.74
C MET A 102 -7.13 -1.38 10.17
N ILE A 103 -6.98 -0.80 11.35
CA ILE A 103 -5.69 -0.52 11.99
C ILE A 103 -5.54 -1.42 13.21
N LEU A 104 -4.43 -2.13 13.32
CA LEU A 104 -4.05 -2.91 14.49
C LEU A 104 -2.98 -2.17 15.27
N GLY A 105 -3.32 -1.78 16.52
CA GLY A 105 -2.46 -1.08 17.46
C GLY A 105 -2.80 0.40 17.60
N GLY A 106 -3.29 0.78 18.79
CA GLY A 106 -3.69 2.15 19.16
C GLY A 106 -2.57 2.98 19.81
N GLY A 107 -1.30 2.67 19.50
CA GLY A 107 -0.16 3.48 19.92
C GLY A 107 -0.11 4.84 19.20
N ARG A 108 1.00 5.58 19.39
CA ARG A 108 1.16 6.91 18.77
C ARG A 108 1.00 6.89 17.25
N VAL A 109 1.55 5.88 16.59
CA VAL A 109 1.46 5.74 15.12
C VAL A 109 0.04 5.43 14.71
N GLY A 110 -0.59 4.40 15.31
CA GLY A 110 -1.96 4.00 14.95
C GLY A 110 -2.99 5.08 15.21
N LYS A 111 -2.90 5.81 16.35
CA LYS A 111 -3.75 6.96 16.63
C LYS A 111 -3.62 8.03 15.54
N LYS A 112 -2.37 8.41 15.19
CA LYS A 112 -2.13 9.44 14.18
C LYS A 112 -2.64 9.03 12.80
N VAL A 113 -2.41 7.78 12.40
CA VAL A 113 -2.93 7.24 11.13
C VAL A 113 -4.46 7.24 11.12
N ALA A 114 -5.10 6.86 12.23
CA ALA A 114 -6.55 6.88 12.35
C ALA A 114 -7.12 8.30 12.20
N GLU A 115 -6.52 9.30 12.87
CA GLU A 115 -6.88 10.71 12.73
C GLU A 115 -6.79 11.19 11.27
N ASP A 116 -5.65 10.92 10.61
CA ASP A 116 -5.40 11.38 9.24
C ASP A 116 -6.36 10.73 8.23
N LEU A 117 -6.62 9.42 8.36
CA LEU A 117 -7.55 8.72 7.46
C LEU A 117 -9.00 9.15 7.67
N SER A 118 -9.42 9.36 8.92
CA SER A 118 -10.78 9.85 9.21
C SER A 118 -11.00 11.26 8.68
N ALA A 119 -9.98 12.12 8.74
CA ALA A 119 -10.04 13.45 8.14
C ALA A 119 -10.21 13.43 6.61
N GLU A 120 -9.80 12.34 5.96
CA GLU A 120 -10.01 12.08 4.52
C GLU A 120 -11.35 11.37 4.22
N ASN A 121 -12.26 11.26 5.21
CA ASN A 121 -13.55 10.55 5.13
C ASN A 121 -13.42 9.04 4.87
N ILE A 122 -12.36 8.42 5.34
CA ILE A 122 -12.17 6.96 5.31
C ILE A 122 -12.75 6.38 6.60
N ASN A 123 -13.54 5.31 6.48
CA ASN A 123 -14.06 4.58 7.63
C ASN A 123 -12.93 3.80 8.29
N VAL A 124 -12.61 4.13 9.52
CA VAL A 124 -11.51 3.50 10.26
C VAL A 124 -12.04 2.63 11.39
N LYS A 125 -11.58 1.38 11.43
CA LYS A 125 -11.65 0.50 12.58
C LYS A 125 -10.28 0.36 13.20
N LEU A 126 -10.13 0.64 14.50
CA LEU A 126 -8.88 0.52 15.22
C LEU A 126 -8.99 -0.52 16.34
N VAL A 127 -8.19 -1.57 16.25
CA VAL A 127 -8.13 -2.65 17.25
C VAL A 127 -7.00 -2.37 18.24
N GLU A 128 -7.32 -2.34 19.53
CA GLU A 128 -6.37 -2.10 20.62
C GLU A 128 -6.56 -3.13 21.75
N SER A 129 -5.48 -3.78 22.15
CA SER A 129 -5.50 -4.84 23.17
C SER A 129 -5.50 -4.32 24.61
N ASN A 130 -5.08 -3.09 24.83
CA ASN A 130 -5.12 -2.47 26.15
C ASN A 130 -6.45 -1.76 26.36
N LYS A 131 -7.26 -2.26 27.30
CA LYS A 131 -8.61 -1.76 27.56
C LYS A 131 -8.65 -0.26 27.88
N HIS A 132 -7.79 0.21 28.78
CA HIS A 132 -7.75 1.62 29.17
C HIS A 132 -7.38 2.52 27.99
N ARG A 133 -6.42 2.07 27.14
CA ARG A 133 -6.06 2.81 25.94
C ARG A 133 -7.19 2.82 24.93
N ALA A 134 -7.90 1.73 24.75
CA ALA A 134 -9.08 1.67 23.88
C ALA A 134 -10.18 2.64 24.34
N GLU A 135 -10.44 2.73 25.65
CA GLU A 135 -11.38 3.70 26.23
C GLU A 135 -10.97 5.16 25.92
N VAL A 136 -9.69 5.51 26.15
CA VAL A 136 -9.17 6.84 25.83
C VAL A 136 -9.24 7.17 24.34
N LEU A 137 -8.90 6.18 23.49
CA LEU A 137 -8.99 6.36 22.04
C LEU A 137 -10.42 6.58 21.56
N ALA A 138 -11.40 5.90 22.19
CA ALA A 138 -12.82 6.08 21.86
C ALA A 138 -13.34 7.48 22.22
N GLU A 139 -12.75 8.11 23.26
CA GLU A 139 -13.06 9.50 23.61
C GLU A 139 -12.39 10.50 22.66
N ASP A 140 -11.16 10.21 22.23
CA ASP A 140 -10.33 11.11 21.41
C ASP A 140 -10.69 11.06 19.91
N LEU A 141 -11.15 9.90 19.41
CA LEU A 141 -11.35 9.60 17.98
C LEU A 141 -12.84 9.34 17.68
N SER A 142 -13.64 10.39 17.64
CA SER A 142 -15.12 10.30 17.46
C SER A 142 -15.53 9.69 16.11
N ASP A 143 -14.68 9.80 15.09
CA ASP A 143 -14.95 9.35 13.72
C ASP A 143 -14.34 7.97 13.41
N CYS A 144 -13.80 7.29 14.44
CA CYS A 144 -13.24 5.95 14.33
C CYS A 144 -14.00 4.95 15.19
N LEU A 145 -14.19 3.73 14.68
CA LEU A 145 -14.67 2.62 15.49
C LEU A 145 -13.50 1.98 16.25
N ILE A 146 -13.49 2.16 17.57
CA ILE A 146 -12.47 1.55 18.43
C ILE A 146 -12.95 0.19 18.93
N ILE A 147 -12.14 -0.84 18.70
CA ILE A 147 -12.42 -2.23 19.07
C ILE A 147 -11.40 -2.64 20.15
N TYR A 148 -11.90 -2.95 21.33
CA TYR A 148 -11.05 -3.55 22.35
C TYR A 148 -10.90 -5.04 22.10
N GLY A 149 -9.67 -5.51 21.86
CA GLY A 149 -9.41 -6.92 21.65
C GLY A 149 -7.98 -7.21 21.19
N ASP A 150 -7.69 -8.50 21.14
CA ASP A 150 -6.40 -8.98 20.61
C ASP A 150 -6.50 -9.13 19.09
N GLY A 151 -5.78 -8.27 18.37
CA GLY A 151 -5.77 -8.29 16.90
C GLY A 151 -4.97 -9.43 16.27
N THR A 152 -4.40 -10.34 17.07
CA THR A 152 -3.89 -11.63 16.57
C THR A 152 -4.98 -12.72 16.56
N ASN A 153 -6.11 -12.46 17.19
CA ASN A 153 -7.25 -13.37 17.19
C ASN A 153 -8.02 -13.26 15.86
N SER A 154 -7.90 -14.27 15.02
CA SER A 154 -8.57 -14.32 13.71
C SER A 154 -10.10 -14.30 13.81
N GLU A 155 -10.70 -14.86 14.88
CA GLU A 155 -12.16 -14.84 15.10
C GLU A 155 -12.63 -13.42 15.31
N LEU A 156 -11.97 -12.64 16.17
CA LEU A 156 -12.27 -11.23 16.38
C LEU A 156 -12.19 -10.43 15.07
N LEU A 157 -11.12 -10.64 14.30
CA LEU A 157 -10.96 -9.93 13.03
C LEU A 157 -12.05 -10.30 12.02
N GLU A 158 -12.52 -11.55 12.00
CA GLU A 158 -13.63 -12.00 11.16
C GLU A 158 -14.96 -11.41 11.61
N GLU A 159 -15.27 -11.41 12.92
CA GLU A 159 -16.46 -10.76 13.50
C GLU A 159 -16.52 -9.28 13.15
N GLU A 160 -15.37 -8.62 13.09
CA GLU A 160 -15.23 -7.22 12.71
C GLU A 160 -15.18 -7.00 11.19
N ASN A 161 -15.49 -8.04 10.41
CA ASN A 161 -15.55 -8.00 8.95
C ASN A 161 -14.22 -7.61 8.30
N LEU A 162 -13.10 -8.18 8.75
CA LEU A 162 -11.78 -7.95 8.15
C LEU A 162 -11.82 -8.12 6.63
N GLY A 163 -12.47 -9.17 6.11
CA GLY A 163 -12.54 -9.44 4.66
C GLY A 163 -13.28 -8.40 3.81
N GLN A 164 -13.92 -7.40 4.43
CA GLN A 164 -14.58 -6.28 3.74
C GLN A 164 -13.76 -4.99 3.79
N MET A 165 -12.57 -5.05 4.38
CA MET A 165 -11.66 -3.89 4.43
C MET A 165 -10.89 -3.77 3.11
N ASP A 166 -10.67 -2.54 2.68
CA ASP A 166 -9.87 -2.22 1.49
C ASP A 166 -8.37 -2.24 1.83
N ALA A 167 -8.03 -1.92 3.08
CA ALA A 167 -6.66 -1.96 3.57
C ALA A 167 -6.57 -2.41 5.05
N PHE A 168 -5.41 -2.97 5.41
CA PHE A 168 -5.06 -3.36 6.77
C PHE A 168 -3.69 -2.80 7.15
N ILE A 169 -3.59 -2.16 8.32
CA ILE A 169 -2.39 -1.50 8.80
C ILE A 169 -2.04 -2.02 10.19
N ALA A 170 -0.94 -2.74 10.33
CA ALA A 170 -0.45 -3.25 11.61
C ALA A 170 0.72 -2.40 12.12
N VAL A 171 0.50 -1.71 13.25
CA VAL A 171 1.43 -0.74 13.84
C VAL A 171 1.52 -0.89 15.36
N THR A 172 1.50 -2.14 15.83
CA THR A 172 1.75 -2.46 17.24
C THR A 172 3.23 -2.25 17.59
N GLY A 173 3.58 -2.39 18.87
CA GLY A 173 4.99 -2.36 19.33
C GLY A 173 5.75 -3.66 19.03
N ASP A 174 5.18 -4.63 18.34
CA ASP A 174 5.79 -5.92 18.04
C ASP A 174 5.78 -6.21 16.54
N SER A 175 6.98 -6.22 15.95
CA SER A 175 7.17 -6.42 14.50
C SER A 175 6.65 -7.77 14.00
N GLU A 176 6.80 -8.83 14.81
CA GLU A 176 6.34 -10.18 14.44
C GLU A 176 4.81 -10.23 14.37
N THR A 177 4.15 -9.66 15.38
CA THR A 177 2.69 -9.49 15.38
C THR A 177 2.22 -8.70 14.16
N ASN A 178 2.90 -7.60 13.82
CA ASN A 178 2.54 -6.77 12.67
C ASN A 178 2.65 -7.55 11.35
N ILE A 179 3.74 -8.30 11.15
CA ILE A 179 3.93 -9.13 9.96
C ILE A 179 2.87 -10.23 9.89
N MET A 180 2.68 -10.99 10.97
CA MET A 180 1.75 -12.12 11.00
C MET A 180 0.31 -11.68 10.76
N SER A 181 -0.13 -10.61 11.42
CA SER A 181 -1.48 -10.07 11.23
C SER A 181 -1.69 -9.56 9.80
N SER A 182 -0.67 -8.94 9.20
CA SER A 182 -0.73 -8.50 7.81
C SER A 182 -0.80 -9.68 6.83
N LEU A 183 -0.10 -10.78 7.09
CA LEU A 183 -0.21 -12.01 6.30
C LEU A 183 -1.59 -12.65 6.43
N ILE A 184 -2.19 -12.66 7.63
CA ILE A 184 -3.56 -13.13 7.85
C ILE A 184 -4.52 -12.25 7.02
N ALA A 185 -4.42 -10.93 7.11
CA ALA A 185 -5.25 -10.02 6.34
C ALA A 185 -5.13 -10.26 4.83
N LYS A 186 -3.91 -10.45 4.33
CA LYS A 186 -3.65 -10.80 2.93
C LYS A 186 -4.29 -12.12 2.53
N SER A 187 -4.23 -13.14 3.39
CA SER A 187 -4.87 -14.45 3.13
C SER A 187 -6.40 -14.38 3.08
N LYS A 188 -7.00 -13.36 3.71
CA LYS A 188 -8.44 -13.07 3.67
C LYS A 188 -8.87 -12.20 2.48
N GLY A 189 -7.94 -11.90 1.57
CA GLY A 189 -8.21 -11.21 0.31
C GLY A 189 -7.97 -9.68 0.35
N ILE A 190 -7.45 -9.13 1.45
CA ILE A 190 -7.09 -7.72 1.51
C ILE A 190 -5.82 -7.51 0.68
N SER A 191 -5.93 -6.71 -0.37
CA SER A 191 -4.83 -6.46 -1.30
C SER A 191 -3.78 -5.50 -0.74
N LYS A 192 -4.19 -4.55 0.11
CA LYS A 192 -3.32 -3.52 0.68
C LYS A 192 -3.07 -3.81 2.16
N THR A 193 -1.86 -4.29 2.46
CA THR A 193 -1.44 -4.56 3.84
C THR A 193 -0.14 -3.83 4.14
N ILE A 194 -0.09 -3.17 5.29
CA ILE A 194 1.08 -2.43 5.78
C ILE A 194 1.45 -2.97 7.15
N ALA A 195 2.71 -3.34 7.36
CA ALA A 195 3.24 -3.75 8.65
C ALA A 195 4.39 -2.82 9.05
N LEU A 196 4.31 -2.26 10.26
CA LEU A 196 5.43 -1.53 10.87
C LEU A 196 6.46 -2.55 11.36
N VAL A 197 7.71 -2.39 10.94
CA VAL A 197 8.82 -3.28 11.29
C VAL A 197 10.00 -2.43 11.77
N ASP A 198 10.47 -2.69 12.99
CA ASP A 198 11.58 -1.95 13.59
C ASP A 198 12.95 -2.49 13.16
N ASN A 199 13.01 -3.75 12.67
CA ASN A 199 14.26 -4.40 12.29
C ASN A 199 14.33 -4.63 10.78
N LEU A 200 15.38 -4.06 10.14
CA LEU A 200 15.67 -4.20 8.71
C LEU A 200 15.95 -5.65 8.26
N ASP A 201 16.27 -6.55 9.17
CA ASP A 201 16.49 -7.97 8.82
C ASP A 201 15.20 -8.66 8.32
N TYR A 202 14.03 -8.17 8.72
CA TYR A 202 12.74 -8.69 8.24
C TYR A 202 12.41 -8.23 6.81
N TYR A 203 13.06 -7.17 6.32
CA TYR A 203 12.82 -6.64 4.96
C TYR A 203 13.16 -7.63 3.84
N LYS A 204 13.94 -8.66 4.15
CA LYS A 204 14.31 -9.72 3.19
C LYS A 204 13.30 -10.86 3.09
N LEU A 205 12.25 -10.84 3.94
CA LEU A 205 11.25 -11.90 4.03
C LEU A 205 9.90 -11.54 3.38
N THR A 206 9.74 -10.29 2.96
CA THR A 206 8.56 -9.76 2.29
C THR A 206 8.79 -9.56 0.81
#